data_ae276d59f9b13b1d20ffd909a3a4ebb6
#
_entry.id   ae276d59f9b13b1d20ffd909a3a4ebb6
#
_cell.length_a   1.000
_cell.length_b   1.000
_cell.length_c   1.000
_cell.angle_alpha   90.00
_cell.angle_beta   90.00
_cell.angle_gamma   90.00
#
_symmetry.space_group_name_H-M   'P 1'
#
loop_
_entity.id
_entity.type
_entity.pdbx_description
1 polymer ?
#
loop_
_entity_poly.entity_id
_entity_poly.type
_entity_poly.pdbx_seq_one_letter_code
_entity_poly.pdbx_strand_id
1 'polypeptide(L)'
;MNRNTQSEIQCLLCARTLRLIGADFTGKQIYKCDRCEYVATPTAATAETIALYDDPEYFDGWGCNLEFDYERFDPSVHRQVRDYIDFISKHTEGKSLLDVGTGSGLLPQMARSHGYEVEGTDLSKHVSENVPAKAGFPIHHGTIEDIEFTRKYDIITMLHVLEHTSDPLSTLKRCKELLNEGGYVVVVVPNYQSLDSRIKDRLSALKLKSRPYKHLALGHHNWVFSIKSLEILGEKSGLQIVRSQTRQPAWRASRWHRFLERYDLATWCWIVYRKVT
;
A
#
# COMPACT_ATOMS: atom_id res chain seq x y z
N MET A 1 -43.28 10.19 -3.87
CA MET A 1 -41.93 10.72 -4.03
C MET A 1 -41.06 10.04 -2.96
N ASN A 2 -40.51 8.90 -3.28
CA ASN A 2 -39.56 8.20 -2.41
C ASN A 2 -38.18 8.87 -2.57
N ARG A 3 -37.78 9.67 -1.59
CA ARG A 3 -36.36 10.03 -1.44
C ARG A 3 -35.65 8.78 -0.98
N ASN A 4 -34.93 8.14 -1.91
CA ASN A 4 -33.93 7.13 -1.57
C ASN A 4 -32.91 7.83 -0.62
N THR A 5 -32.98 7.54 0.66
CA THR A 5 -31.94 7.88 1.63
C THR A 5 -30.73 6.98 1.34
N GLN A 6 -29.94 7.32 0.32
CA GLN A 6 -28.57 6.83 0.25
C GLN A 6 -27.90 7.32 1.53
N SER A 7 -27.51 6.40 2.40
CA SER A 7 -26.72 6.73 3.60
C SER A 7 -25.48 7.52 3.15
N GLU A 8 -25.37 8.75 3.64
CA GLU A 8 -24.21 9.60 3.35
C GLU A 8 -22.95 8.90 3.86
N ILE A 9 -22.02 8.63 2.94
CA ILE A 9 -20.73 7.99 3.29
C ILE A 9 -19.84 9.04 3.91
N GLN A 10 -19.40 8.77 5.14
CA GLN A 10 -18.54 9.68 5.88
C GLN A 10 -17.05 9.37 5.68
N CYS A 11 -16.26 10.43 5.69
CA CYS A 11 -14.80 10.34 5.63
C CYS A 11 -14.24 9.70 6.90
N LEU A 12 -13.48 8.62 6.76
CA LEU A 12 -12.79 7.94 7.85
C LEU A 12 -11.87 8.90 8.66
N LEU A 13 -11.28 9.88 7.98
CA LEU A 13 -10.29 10.77 8.58
C LEU A 13 -10.87 12.06 9.19
N CYS A 14 -12.00 12.59 8.71
CA CYS A 14 -12.52 13.87 9.21
C CYS A 14 -14.02 13.91 9.42
N ALA A 15 -14.71 12.78 9.28
CA ALA A 15 -16.16 12.61 9.42
C ALA A 15 -17.03 13.51 8.51
N ARG A 16 -16.45 14.20 7.52
CA ARG A 16 -17.24 14.94 6.51
C ARG A 16 -17.84 13.97 5.51
N THR A 17 -19.01 14.28 4.99
CA THR A 17 -19.63 13.54 3.89
C THR A 17 -18.68 13.51 2.69
N LEU A 18 -18.46 12.34 2.13
CA LEU A 18 -17.69 12.15 0.91
C LEU A 18 -18.51 12.60 -0.30
N ARG A 19 -17.85 13.23 -1.25
CA ARG A 19 -18.45 13.66 -2.51
C ARG A 19 -18.34 12.56 -3.56
N LEU A 20 -19.44 12.16 -4.17
CA LEU A 20 -19.45 11.30 -5.35
C LEU A 20 -18.78 12.02 -6.52
N ILE A 21 -17.73 11.45 -7.10
CA ILE A 21 -16.99 12.03 -8.24
C ILE A 21 -17.26 11.31 -9.56
N GLY A 22 -17.90 10.15 -9.53
CA GLY A 22 -18.27 9.37 -10.71
C GLY A 22 -18.42 7.89 -10.41
N ALA A 23 -18.41 7.10 -11.48
CA ALA A 23 -18.34 5.65 -11.41
C ALA A 23 -17.23 5.17 -12.36
N ASP A 24 -16.58 4.06 -12.01
CA ASP A 24 -15.61 3.42 -12.89
C ASP A 24 -16.29 2.68 -14.06
N PHE A 25 -15.49 2.09 -14.92
CA PHE A 25 -15.97 1.35 -16.08
C PHE A 25 -16.76 0.07 -15.72
N THR A 26 -16.76 -0.38 -14.46
CA THR A 26 -17.55 -1.50 -13.94
C THR A 26 -18.84 -1.05 -13.26
N GLY A 27 -19.04 0.27 -13.12
CA GLY A 27 -20.20 0.87 -12.43
C GLY A 27 -19.98 1.10 -10.93
N LYS A 28 -18.80 0.82 -10.37
CA LYS A 28 -18.49 1.11 -8.97
C LYS A 28 -18.43 2.62 -8.72
N GLN A 29 -19.19 3.08 -7.74
CA GLN A 29 -19.22 4.49 -7.34
C GLN A 29 -17.92 4.89 -6.65
N ILE A 30 -17.44 6.09 -6.95
CA ILE A 30 -16.17 6.63 -6.48
C ILE A 30 -16.45 7.87 -5.63
N TYR A 31 -15.98 7.84 -4.40
CA TYR A 31 -16.18 8.90 -3.44
C TYR A 31 -14.85 9.55 -3.06
N LYS A 32 -14.85 10.86 -2.89
CA LYS A 32 -13.67 11.66 -2.56
C LYS A 32 -13.92 12.53 -1.33
N CYS A 33 -12.94 12.59 -0.45
CA CYS A 33 -12.86 13.61 0.58
C CYS A 33 -12.07 14.82 0.06
N ASP A 34 -12.74 15.95 -0.14
CA ASP A 34 -12.07 17.16 -0.63
C ASP A 34 -11.13 17.79 0.43
N ARG A 35 -11.35 17.50 1.72
CA ARG A 35 -10.48 17.98 2.81
C ARG A 35 -9.23 17.13 2.98
N CYS A 36 -9.39 15.80 3.03
CA CYS A 36 -8.31 14.85 3.30
C CYS A 36 -7.64 14.34 2.03
N GLU A 37 -8.21 14.63 0.86
CA GLU A 37 -7.65 14.32 -0.46
C GLU A 37 -7.37 12.83 -0.69
N TYR A 38 -8.26 11.96 -0.24
CA TYR A 38 -8.25 10.56 -0.65
C TYR A 38 -9.56 10.16 -1.33
N VAL A 39 -9.49 9.05 -2.04
CA VAL A 39 -10.62 8.43 -2.71
C VAL A 39 -10.92 7.10 -2.05
N ALA A 40 -12.18 6.81 -1.87
CA ALA A 40 -12.68 5.54 -1.35
C ALA A 40 -13.74 4.94 -2.27
N THR A 41 -13.77 3.65 -2.32
CA THR A 41 -14.93 2.88 -2.77
C THR A 41 -15.49 2.15 -1.56
N PRO A 42 -16.78 2.32 -1.24
CA PRO A 42 -17.38 1.65 -0.08
C PRO A 42 -17.67 0.18 -0.41
N THR A 43 -16.63 -0.58 -0.63
CA THR A 43 -16.72 -2.03 -0.81
C THR A 43 -15.81 -2.70 0.20
N ALA A 44 -16.40 -3.48 1.11
CA ALA A 44 -15.61 -4.40 1.92
C ALA A 44 -14.82 -5.35 1.01
N ALA A 45 -13.63 -5.76 1.45
CA ALA A 45 -12.92 -6.86 0.81
C ALA A 45 -13.88 -8.07 0.79
N THR A 46 -14.24 -8.52 -0.40
CA THR A 46 -15.09 -9.70 -0.56
C THR A 46 -14.21 -10.95 -0.55
N ALA A 47 -14.82 -12.11 -0.26
CA ALA A 47 -14.15 -13.40 -0.43
C ALA A 47 -13.54 -13.57 -1.84
N GLU A 48 -14.18 -12.99 -2.85
CA GLU A 48 -13.69 -12.97 -4.24
C GLU A 48 -12.39 -12.15 -4.38
N THR A 49 -12.27 -11.03 -3.66
CA THR A 49 -11.03 -10.22 -3.66
C THR A 49 -9.89 -10.96 -2.98
N ILE A 50 -10.18 -11.70 -1.91
CA ILE A 50 -9.18 -12.53 -1.21
C ILE A 50 -8.72 -13.70 -2.09
N ALA A 51 -9.66 -14.34 -2.81
CA ALA A 51 -9.36 -15.44 -3.73
C ALA A 51 -8.41 -15.03 -4.87
N LEU A 52 -8.39 -13.74 -5.27
CA LEU A 52 -7.44 -13.24 -6.26
C LEU A 52 -5.99 -13.32 -5.78
N TYR A 53 -5.74 -13.19 -4.48
CA TYR A 53 -4.39 -13.29 -3.92
C TYR A 53 -3.90 -14.74 -3.80
N ASP A 54 -4.80 -15.72 -3.88
CA ASP A 54 -4.46 -17.14 -3.96
C ASP A 54 -4.31 -17.62 -5.42
N ASP A 55 -4.63 -16.78 -6.41
CA ASP A 55 -4.47 -17.08 -7.83
C ASP A 55 -2.98 -16.97 -8.22
N PRO A 56 -2.38 -18.07 -8.66
CA PRO A 56 -1.01 -18.06 -9.15
C PRO A 56 -0.74 -17.03 -10.25
N GLU A 57 -1.67 -16.81 -11.20
CA GLU A 57 -1.51 -15.84 -12.28
C GLU A 57 -1.40 -14.38 -11.79
N TYR A 58 -1.85 -14.11 -10.57
CA TYR A 58 -1.72 -12.78 -9.96
C TYR A 58 -0.26 -12.32 -9.88
N PHE A 59 0.66 -13.22 -9.52
CA PHE A 59 2.08 -12.90 -9.37
C PHE A 59 2.82 -12.75 -10.70
N ASP A 60 2.42 -13.47 -11.75
CA ASP A 60 3.03 -13.36 -13.08
C ASP A 60 2.86 -11.95 -13.67
N GLY A 61 1.73 -11.31 -13.42
CA GLY A 61 1.45 -9.95 -13.86
C GLY A 61 2.39 -8.88 -13.26
N TRP A 62 3.09 -9.20 -12.17
CA TRP A 62 4.01 -8.31 -11.47
C TRP A 62 5.49 -8.58 -11.78
N GLY A 63 5.80 -9.47 -12.73
CA GLY A 63 7.17 -9.85 -13.10
C GLY A 63 7.83 -10.80 -12.10
N CYS A 64 7.02 -11.44 -11.25
CA CYS A 64 7.38 -12.53 -10.36
C CYS A 64 6.89 -13.83 -10.99
N ASN A 65 7.61 -14.93 -10.79
CA ASN A 65 7.16 -16.25 -11.22
C ASN A 65 6.58 -17.03 -10.02
N LEU A 66 5.69 -17.96 -10.32
CA LEU A 66 5.00 -18.81 -9.33
C LEU A 66 5.91 -19.71 -8.50
N GLU A 67 7.08 -20.00 -9.03
CA GLU A 67 8.07 -20.84 -8.38
C GLU A 67 8.88 -20.04 -7.36
N PHE A 68 8.66 -18.71 -7.26
CA PHE A 68 9.44 -17.76 -6.45
C PHE A 68 10.96 -17.94 -6.69
N ASP A 69 11.33 -18.21 -7.93
CA ASP A 69 12.72 -18.23 -8.36
C ASP A 69 13.19 -16.80 -8.62
N TYR A 70 13.82 -16.21 -7.62
CA TYR A 70 14.23 -14.81 -7.64
C TYR A 70 15.23 -14.46 -8.76
N GLU A 71 16.01 -15.44 -9.24
CA GLU A 71 16.95 -15.22 -10.34
C GLU A 71 16.24 -14.97 -11.67
N ARG A 72 15.01 -15.48 -11.80
CA ARG A 72 14.16 -15.31 -12.99
C ARG A 72 13.24 -14.11 -12.91
N PHE A 73 13.23 -13.37 -11.81
CA PHE A 73 12.41 -12.16 -11.72
C PHE A 73 12.94 -11.08 -12.65
N ASP A 74 12.02 -10.26 -13.18
CA ASP A 74 12.40 -9.12 -14.00
C ASP A 74 13.42 -8.23 -13.26
N PRO A 75 14.55 -7.86 -13.90
CA PRO A 75 15.55 -6.99 -13.26
C PRO A 75 15.00 -5.66 -12.74
N SER A 76 13.86 -5.19 -13.24
CA SER A 76 13.19 -3.99 -12.73
C SER A 76 12.60 -4.20 -11.33
N VAL A 77 12.12 -5.41 -11.04
CA VAL A 77 11.61 -5.79 -9.71
C VAL A 77 12.74 -5.73 -8.69
N HIS A 78 13.90 -6.32 -9.01
CA HIS A 78 15.08 -6.24 -8.14
C HIS A 78 15.55 -4.80 -7.90
N ARG A 79 15.53 -3.95 -8.93
CA ARG A 79 15.88 -2.53 -8.77
C ARG A 79 14.90 -1.83 -7.83
N GLN A 80 13.60 -2.11 -7.98
CA GLN A 80 12.58 -1.53 -7.12
C GLN A 80 12.72 -1.96 -5.66
N VAL A 81 12.98 -3.24 -5.42
CA VAL A 81 13.17 -3.75 -4.06
C VAL A 81 14.45 -3.17 -3.44
N ARG A 82 15.54 -3.00 -4.18
CA ARG A 82 16.72 -2.27 -3.70
C ARG A 82 16.39 -0.85 -3.28
N ASP A 83 15.60 -0.11 -4.08
CA ASP A 83 15.15 1.23 -3.72
C ASP A 83 14.36 1.25 -2.41
N TYR A 84 13.54 0.22 -2.14
CA TYR A 84 12.85 0.09 -0.86
C TYR A 84 13.82 -0.14 0.29
N ILE A 85 14.75 -1.09 0.15
CA ILE A 85 15.77 -1.38 1.19
C ILE A 85 16.63 -0.14 1.48
N ASP A 86 17.09 0.57 0.46
CA ASP A 86 17.86 1.80 0.60
C ASP A 86 17.07 2.88 1.34
N PHE A 87 15.77 2.98 1.06
CA PHE A 87 14.91 3.94 1.74
C PHE A 87 14.68 3.55 3.20
N ILE A 88 14.40 2.27 3.49
CA ILE A 88 14.23 1.76 4.84
C ILE A 88 15.51 2.01 5.64
N SER A 89 16.66 1.55 5.16
CA SER A 89 17.94 1.67 5.87
C SER A 89 18.36 3.12 6.13
N LYS A 90 17.96 4.05 5.26
CA LYS A 90 18.27 5.47 5.38
C LYS A 90 17.41 6.20 6.41
N HIS A 91 16.18 5.74 6.64
CA HIS A 91 15.18 6.50 7.40
C HIS A 91 14.67 5.78 8.66
N THR A 92 15.16 4.57 8.92
CA THR A 92 14.79 3.78 10.10
C THR A 92 16.01 3.25 10.82
N GLU A 93 15.83 2.87 12.09
CA GLU A 93 16.83 2.23 12.93
C GLU A 93 16.28 0.89 13.42
N GLY A 94 17.18 0.00 13.85
CA GLY A 94 16.81 -1.34 14.32
C GLY A 94 17.01 -2.43 13.29
N LYS A 95 16.73 -3.68 13.68
CA LYS A 95 17.04 -4.87 12.87
C LYS A 95 15.88 -5.84 12.73
N SER A 96 14.91 -5.83 13.63
CA SER A 96 13.74 -6.71 13.53
C SER A 96 12.68 -6.08 12.61
N LEU A 97 12.37 -6.75 11.51
CA LEU A 97 11.47 -6.28 10.46
C LEU A 97 10.30 -7.24 10.25
N LEU A 98 9.08 -6.71 10.28
CA LEU A 98 7.87 -7.41 9.85
C LEU A 98 7.42 -6.82 8.50
N ASP A 99 7.33 -7.67 7.47
CA ASP A 99 6.82 -7.28 6.16
C ASP A 99 5.36 -7.71 6.01
N VAL A 100 4.45 -6.75 5.96
CA VAL A 100 3.01 -7.00 5.81
C VAL A 100 2.64 -7.05 4.34
N GLY A 101 2.01 -8.15 3.90
CA GLY A 101 1.75 -8.43 2.49
C GLY A 101 3.03 -8.78 1.76
N THR A 102 3.70 -9.82 2.24
CA THR A 102 5.03 -10.25 1.78
C THR A 102 5.11 -10.60 0.30
N GLY A 103 4.01 -11.06 -0.30
CA GLY A 103 3.95 -11.42 -1.71
C GLY A 103 5.04 -12.44 -2.10
N SER A 104 5.85 -12.11 -3.09
CA SER A 104 6.91 -13.02 -3.57
C SER A 104 8.03 -13.29 -2.55
N GLY A 105 8.10 -12.55 -1.45
CA GLY A 105 9.17 -12.69 -0.45
C GLY A 105 10.50 -12.03 -0.82
N LEU A 106 10.60 -11.35 -1.98
CA LEU A 106 11.87 -10.76 -2.43
C LEU A 106 12.36 -9.64 -1.51
N LEU A 107 11.46 -8.78 -1.00
CA LEU A 107 11.84 -7.72 -0.07
C LEU A 107 12.46 -8.28 1.22
N PRO A 108 11.77 -9.15 2.00
CA PRO A 108 12.34 -9.68 3.22
C PRO A 108 13.58 -10.55 2.96
N GLN A 109 13.67 -11.28 1.83
CA GLN A 109 14.88 -12.00 1.47
C GLN A 109 16.07 -11.06 1.28
N MET A 110 15.89 -9.98 0.54
CA MET A 110 16.93 -8.97 0.36
C MET A 110 17.25 -8.24 1.66
N ALA A 111 16.25 -7.93 2.51
CA ALA A 111 16.46 -7.33 3.82
C ALA A 111 17.35 -8.21 4.71
N ARG A 112 17.16 -9.54 4.70
CA ARG A 112 18.05 -10.47 5.41
C ARG A 112 19.50 -10.37 4.95
N SER A 113 19.76 -10.26 3.66
CA SER A 113 21.11 -10.08 3.12
C SER A 113 21.76 -8.76 3.57
N HIS A 114 20.94 -7.78 4.01
CA HIS A 114 21.37 -6.51 4.62
C HIS A 114 21.42 -6.56 6.16
N GLY A 115 21.26 -7.75 6.76
CA GLY A 115 21.40 -7.98 8.19
C GLY A 115 20.14 -7.66 9.01
N TYR A 116 18.96 -7.69 8.40
CA TYR A 116 17.69 -7.63 9.11
C TYR A 116 17.23 -9.03 9.55
N GLU A 117 16.60 -9.12 10.72
CA GLU A 117 15.82 -10.26 11.16
C GLU A 117 14.40 -10.06 10.66
N VAL A 118 13.92 -10.93 9.77
CA VAL A 118 12.65 -10.72 9.08
C VAL A 118 11.61 -11.77 9.40
N GLU A 119 10.37 -11.33 9.51
CA GLU A 119 9.16 -12.13 9.45
C GLU A 119 8.21 -11.49 8.44
N GLY A 120 7.24 -12.25 7.92
CA GLY A 120 6.26 -11.75 6.99
C GLY A 120 4.84 -12.11 7.37
N THR A 121 3.85 -11.41 6.79
CA THR A 121 2.45 -11.83 6.76
C THR A 121 1.91 -11.75 5.36
N ASP A 122 1.01 -12.66 5.00
CA ASP A 122 0.29 -12.59 3.74
C ASP A 122 -1.09 -13.22 3.85
N LEU A 123 -2.05 -12.70 3.09
CA LEU A 123 -3.40 -13.26 2.97
C LEU A 123 -3.42 -14.50 2.08
N SER A 124 -2.46 -14.62 1.15
CA SER A 124 -2.33 -15.76 0.28
C SER A 124 -1.80 -16.97 1.04
N LYS A 125 -2.59 -18.04 1.03
CA LYS A 125 -2.16 -19.33 1.55
C LYS A 125 -0.99 -19.88 0.72
N HIS A 126 -1.04 -19.69 -0.59
CA HIS A 126 0.04 -20.07 -1.51
C HIS A 126 1.38 -19.41 -1.12
N VAL A 127 1.37 -18.12 -0.82
CA VAL A 127 2.57 -17.38 -0.35
C VAL A 127 3.07 -17.94 0.97
N SER A 128 2.20 -18.03 1.98
CA SER A 128 2.59 -18.44 3.33
C SER A 128 3.10 -19.87 3.42
N GLU A 129 2.68 -20.76 2.53
CA GLU A 129 3.13 -22.16 2.49
C GLU A 129 4.41 -22.36 1.64
N ASN A 130 4.57 -21.64 0.53
CA ASN A 130 5.64 -21.92 -0.44
C ASN A 130 6.87 -21.00 -0.32
N VAL A 131 6.69 -19.73 0.01
CA VAL A 131 7.81 -18.77 0.12
C VAL A 131 8.75 -19.12 1.30
N PRO A 132 8.30 -19.49 2.51
CA PRO A 132 9.19 -19.79 3.62
C PRO A 132 10.20 -20.90 3.33
N ALA A 133 9.78 -21.93 2.60
CA ALA A 133 10.65 -23.06 2.26
C ALA A 133 11.85 -22.63 1.40
N LYS A 134 11.70 -21.60 0.58
CA LYS A 134 12.75 -21.05 -0.30
C LYS A 134 13.52 -19.90 0.33
N ALA A 135 12.80 -19.00 0.99
CA ALA A 135 13.36 -17.76 1.52
C ALA A 135 13.96 -17.89 2.93
N GLY A 136 13.57 -18.92 3.69
CA GLY A 136 14.16 -19.25 5.00
C GLY A 136 13.82 -18.27 6.12
N PHE A 137 12.63 -17.65 6.08
CA PHE A 137 12.05 -16.86 7.16
C PHE A 137 10.55 -17.18 7.30
N PRO A 138 9.94 -17.02 8.49
CA PRO A 138 8.54 -17.34 8.69
C PRO A 138 7.63 -16.32 8.01
N ILE A 139 6.53 -16.80 7.41
CA ILE A 139 5.42 -15.99 6.92
C ILE A 139 4.14 -16.51 7.59
N HIS A 140 3.46 -15.63 8.30
CA HIS A 140 2.19 -15.92 8.96
C HIS A 140 1.03 -15.70 7.96
N HIS A 141 0.12 -16.67 7.87
CA HIS A 141 -1.06 -16.56 7.04
C HIS A 141 -2.15 -15.74 7.74
N GLY A 142 -2.63 -14.67 7.11
CA GLY A 142 -3.71 -13.82 7.62
C GLY A 142 -3.39 -12.33 7.58
N THR A 143 -4.31 -11.53 8.10
CA THR A 143 -4.12 -10.08 8.24
C THR A 143 -3.27 -9.78 9.49
N ILE A 144 -2.64 -8.61 9.51
CA ILE A 144 -1.89 -8.16 10.70
C ILE A 144 -2.79 -7.99 11.93
N GLU A 145 -4.09 -7.75 11.72
CA GLU A 145 -5.09 -7.62 12.75
C GLU A 145 -5.43 -8.96 13.42
N ASP A 146 -5.48 -10.04 12.63
CA ASP A 146 -5.92 -11.37 13.08
C ASP A 146 -4.80 -12.22 13.68
N ILE A 147 -3.55 -11.91 13.32
CA ILE A 147 -2.40 -12.70 13.76
C ILE A 147 -1.98 -12.30 15.19
N GLU A 148 -1.80 -13.28 16.06
CA GLU A 148 -1.20 -13.10 17.38
C GLU A 148 0.33 -13.20 17.27
N PHE A 149 1.02 -12.08 17.42
CA PHE A 149 2.47 -12.02 17.43
C PHE A 149 3.00 -12.13 18.84
N THR A 150 4.06 -12.93 19.03
CA THR A 150 4.73 -13.15 20.32
C THR A 150 5.84 -12.14 20.60
N ARG A 151 6.19 -11.29 19.63
CA ARG A 151 7.25 -10.29 19.74
C ARG A 151 6.81 -8.95 19.12
N LYS A 152 7.59 -7.93 19.37
CA LYS A 152 7.50 -6.62 18.70
C LYS A 152 8.65 -6.44 17.72
N TYR A 153 8.48 -5.44 16.84
CA TYR A 153 9.39 -5.17 15.74
C TYR A 153 9.93 -3.74 15.81
N ASP A 154 11.14 -3.55 15.28
CA ASP A 154 11.71 -2.21 15.12
C ASP A 154 11.14 -1.52 13.88
N ILE A 155 10.83 -2.32 12.85
CA ILE A 155 10.36 -1.84 11.55
C ILE A 155 9.19 -2.72 11.09
N ILE A 156 8.12 -2.07 10.64
CA ILE A 156 7.01 -2.73 9.92
C ILE A 156 6.92 -2.09 8.54
N THR A 157 6.91 -2.91 7.48
CA THR A 157 6.75 -2.46 6.10
C THR A 157 5.38 -2.81 5.57
N MET A 158 4.77 -1.89 4.82
CA MET A 158 3.50 -2.05 4.09
C MET A 158 3.69 -1.46 2.69
N LEU A 159 4.22 -2.26 1.78
CA LEU A 159 4.52 -1.82 0.42
C LEU A 159 3.42 -2.28 -0.54
N HIS A 160 2.58 -1.36 -0.97
CA HIS A 160 1.38 -1.64 -1.77
C HIS A 160 0.39 -2.58 -1.07
N VAL A 161 0.11 -2.30 0.21
CA VAL A 161 -0.78 -3.09 1.06
C VAL A 161 -1.89 -2.23 1.66
N LEU A 162 -1.55 -1.04 2.19
CA LEU A 162 -2.49 -0.22 2.95
C LEU A 162 -3.73 0.19 2.13
N GLU A 163 -3.59 0.36 0.82
CA GLU A 163 -4.70 0.65 -0.11
C GLU A 163 -5.71 -0.50 -0.24
N HIS A 164 -5.33 -1.71 0.15
CA HIS A 164 -6.17 -2.90 0.08
C HIS A 164 -6.89 -3.22 1.39
N THR A 165 -6.46 -2.63 2.51
CA THR A 165 -7.04 -2.92 3.83
C THR A 165 -8.50 -2.45 3.93
N SER A 166 -9.28 -3.08 4.79
CA SER A 166 -10.68 -2.69 5.05
C SER A 166 -10.77 -1.39 5.86
N ASP A 167 -9.87 -1.22 6.84
CA ASP A 167 -9.75 -0.02 7.68
C ASP A 167 -8.27 0.36 7.90
N PRO A 168 -7.71 1.26 7.08
CA PRO A 168 -6.31 1.65 7.17
C PRO A 168 -5.95 2.35 8.49
N LEU A 169 -6.93 2.94 9.18
CA LEU A 169 -6.69 3.55 10.49
C LEU A 169 -6.47 2.48 11.57
N SER A 170 -7.31 1.45 11.59
CA SER A 170 -7.14 0.30 12.49
C SER A 170 -5.86 -0.46 12.19
N THR A 171 -5.53 -0.65 10.91
CA THR A 171 -4.27 -1.28 10.47
C THR A 171 -3.04 -0.53 11.00
N LEU A 172 -2.97 0.79 10.84
CA LEU A 172 -1.83 1.56 11.37
C LEU A 172 -1.78 1.59 12.91
N LYS A 173 -2.93 1.58 13.60
CA LYS A 173 -2.95 1.41 15.06
C LYS A 173 -2.41 0.06 15.48
N ARG A 174 -2.78 -1.00 14.76
CA ARG A 174 -2.23 -2.35 15.01
C ARG A 174 -0.73 -2.40 14.77
N CYS A 175 -0.23 -1.77 13.70
CA CYS A 175 1.21 -1.61 13.49
C CYS A 175 1.87 -0.93 14.69
N LYS A 176 1.29 0.18 15.21
CA LYS A 176 1.83 0.89 16.37
C LYS A 176 1.92 -0.01 17.62
N GLU A 177 0.93 -0.87 17.86
CA GLU A 177 0.93 -1.82 18.98
C GLU A 177 2.08 -2.83 18.87
N LEU A 178 2.35 -3.31 17.65
CA LEU A 178 3.39 -4.28 17.35
C LEU A 178 4.81 -3.70 17.28
N LEU A 179 4.95 -2.37 17.26
CA LEU A 179 6.26 -1.72 17.27
C LEU A 179 6.89 -1.70 18.67
N ASN A 180 8.20 -1.87 18.73
CA ASN A 180 9.05 -1.45 19.83
C ASN A 180 8.93 0.08 20.03
N GLU A 181 9.30 0.57 21.21
CA GLU A 181 9.38 2.04 21.45
C GLU A 181 10.43 2.64 20.51
N GLY A 182 10.04 3.72 19.83
CA GLY A 182 10.86 4.35 18.82
C GLY A 182 10.91 3.64 17.47
N GLY A 183 10.16 2.54 17.30
CA GLY A 183 10.07 1.77 16.05
C GLY A 183 9.33 2.50 14.94
N TYR A 184 9.40 1.96 13.73
CA TYR A 184 8.99 2.63 12.50
C TYR A 184 7.96 1.83 11.68
N VAL A 185 7.02 2.53 11.04
CA VAL A 185 6.20 1.97 9.95
C VAL A 185 6.60 2.65 8.64
N VAL A 186 6.92 1.85 7.63
CA VAL A 186 7.23 2.32 6.28
C VAL A 186 6.10 1.93 5.33
N VAL A 187 5.47 2.92 4.72
CA VAL A 187 4.33 2.71 3.82
C VAL A 187 4.66 3.25 2.43
N VAL A 188 4.36 2.45 1.40
CA VAL A 188 4.39 2.87 0.01
C VAL A 188 3.05 2.51 -0.63
N VAL A 189 2.38 3.49 -1.25
CA VAL A 189 1.08 3.31 -1.91
C VAL A 189 0.98 4.18 -3.16
N PRO A 190 0.05 3.89 -4.08
CA PRO A 190 -0.22 4.76 -5.22
C PRO A 190 -0.62 6.18 -4.79
N ASN A 191 -0.11 7.19 -5.51
CA ASN A 191 -0.40 8.60 -5.27
C ASN A 191 -1.58 9.08 -6.10
N TYR A 192 -2.71 9.34 -5.45
CA TYR A 192 -3.88 9.93 -6.12
C TYR A 192 -3.59 11.31 -6.74
N GLN A 193 -2.71 12.10 -6.13
CA GLN A 193 -2.35 13.44 -6.60
C GLN A 193 -1.21 13.45 -7.64
N SER A 194 -0.75 12.28 -8.11
CA SER A 194 0.24 12.23 -9.17
C SER A 194 -0.24 12.92 -10.45
N LEU A 195 0.68 13.47 -11.23
CA LEU A 195 0.34 14.14 -12.49
C LEU A 195 -0.43 13.21 -13.43
N ASP A 196 -0.02 11.94 -13.49
CA ASP A 196 -0.67 10.91 -14.30
C ASP A 196 -2.13 10.67 -13.85
N SER A 197 -2.37 10.51 -12.54
CA SER A 197 -3.72 10.35 -11.98
C SER A 197 -4.59 11.56 -12.26
N ARG A 198 -4.09 12.77 -12.05
CA ARG A 198 -4.83 14.02 -12.29
C ARG A 198 -5.27 14.19 -13.75
N ILE A 199 -4.39 13.83 -14.69
CA ILE A 199 -4.72 13.86 -16.13
C ILE A 199 -5.79 12.81 -16.44
N LYS A 200 -5.61 11.58 -15.95
CA LYS A 200 -6.54 10.48 -16.18
C LYS A 200 -7.92 10.73 -15.56
N ASP A 201 -7.97 11.36 -14.39
CA ASP A 201 -9.22 11.78 -13.75
C ASP A 201 -9.99 12.79 -14.59
N ARG A 202 -9.29 13.84 -15.09
CA ARG A 202 -9.91 14.84 -15.95
C ARG A 202 -10.47 14.24 -17.23
N LEU A 203 -9.71 13.36 -17.88
CA LEU A 203 -10.15 12.67 -19.08
C LEU A 203 -11.34 11.74 -18.80
N SER A 204 -11.39 11.10 -17.62
CA SER A 204 -12.52 10.27 -17.20
C SER A 204 -13.78 11.11 -16.94
N ALA A 205 -13.64 12.22 -16.21
CA ALA A 205 -14.73 13.15 -15.92
C ALA A 205 -15.33 13.78 -17.18
N LEU A 206 -14.49 14.04 -18.18
CA LEU A 206 -14.92 14.56 -19.50
C LEU A 206 -15.44 13.47 -20.45
N LYS A 207 -15.53 12.21 -19.97
CA LYS A 207 -15.97 11.03 -20.76
C LYS A 207 -15.10 10.79 -22.02
N LEU A 208 -13.84 11.19 -21.99
CA LEU A 208 -12.88 11.02 -23.09
C LEU A 208 -12.14 9.68 -23.03
N LYS A 209 -12.49 8.79 -22.08
CA LYS A 209 -11.90 7.45 -21.93
C LYS A 209 -12.96 6.38 -22.09
N SER A 210 -12.61 5.31 -22.82
CA SER A 210 -13.46 4.11 -22.97
C SER A 210 -13.63 3.35 -21.65
N ARG A 211 -12.62 3.41 -20.75
CA ARG A 211 -12.64 2.82 -19.41
C ARG A 211 -12.35 3.91 -18.37
N PRO A 212 -13.39 4.70 -17.98
CA PRO A 212 -13.19 5.78 -17.02
C PRO A 212 -12.70 5.23 -15.68
N TYR A 213 -11.81 5.97 -15.02
CA TYR A 213 -11.23 5.69 -13.70
C TYR A 213 -10.55 4.32 -13.53
N LYS A 214 -10.27 3.57 -14.62
CA LYS A 214 -9.54 2.28 -14.55
C LYS A 214 -8.21 2.40 -13.80
N HIS A 215 -7.55 3.57 -13.86
CA HIS A 215 -6.26 3.81 -13.21
C HIS A 215 -6.30 3.85 -11.68
N LEU A 216 -7.49 3.94 -11.08
CA LEU A 216 -7.68 3.87 -9.63
C LEU A 216 -7.70 2.42 -9.12
N ALA A 217 -7.79 1.45 -10.03
CA ALA A 217 -7.76 0.00 -9.74
C ALA A 217 -8.79 -0.44 -8.68
N LEU A 218 -10.01 0.14 -8.74
CA LEU A 218 -11.07 -0.06 -7.74
C LEU A 218 -11.62 -1.50 -7.62
N GLY A 219 -11.09 -2.43 -8.41
CA GLY A 219 -11.33 -3.89 -8.21
C GLY A 219 -10.47 -4.44 -7.08
N HIS A 220 -9.33 -3.80 -6.82
CA HIS A 220 -8.33 -4.23 -5.85
C HIS A 220 -8.10 -3.19 -4.75
N HIS A 221 -8.13 -1.88 -5.07
CA HIS A 221 -7.93 -0.81 -4.11
C HIS A 221 -9.25 -0.39 -3.47
N ASN A 222 -9.33 -0.44 -2.14
CA ASN A 222 -10.42 0.14 -1.35
C ASN A 222 -10.18 1.63 -1.13
N TRP A 223 -8.91 2.04 -1.11
CA TRP A 223 -8.46 3.39 -0.83
C TRP A 223 -7.42 3.85 -1.86
N VAL A 224 -7.47 5.11 -2.25
CA VAL A 224 -6.40 5.73 -3.04
C VAL A 224 -5.96 7.00 -2.33
N PHE A 225 -4.74 7.01 -1.87
CA PHE A 225 -4.19 8.02 -0.97
C PHE A 225 -3.46 9.16 -1.70
N SER A 226 -3.34 10.29 -1.01
CA SER A 226 -2.34 11.34 -1.26
C SER A 226 -1.37 11.42 -0.07
N ILE A 227 -0.26 12.13 -0.21
CA ILE A 227 0.65 12.40 0.93
C ILE A 227 -0.15 12.99 2.10
N LYS A 228 -0.98 13.99 1.84
CA LYS A 228 -1.81 14.64 2.86
C LYS A 228 -2.72 13.67 3.62
N SER A 229 -3.38 12.75 2.90
CA SER A 229 -4.25 11.76 3.56
C SER A 229 -3.47 10.78 4.41
N LEU A 230 -2.27 10.39 3.98
CA LEU A 230 -1.36 9.53 4.75
C LEU A 230 -0.84 10.25 6.01
N GLU A 231 -0.48 11.53 5.90
CA GLU A 231 -0.06 12.34 7.05
C GLU A 231 -1.17 12.42 8.10
N ILE A 232 -2.40 12.75 7.71
CA ILE A 232 -3.56 12.76 8.61
C ILE A 232 -3.82 11.37 9.23
N LEU A 233 -3.66 10.31 8.43
CA LEU A 233 -3.86 8.94 8.88
C LEU A 233 -2.84 8.55 9.97
N GLY A 234 -1.56 8.88 9.76
CA GLY A 234 -0.49 8.65 10.72
C GLY A 234 -0.73 9.39 12.04
N GLU A 235 -1.07 10.68 11.98
CA GLU A 235 -1.41 11.49 13.16
C GLU A 235 -2.58 10.88 13.95
N LYS A 236 -3.65 10.46 13.26
CA LYS A 236 -4.81 9.82 13.91
C LYS A 236 -4.51 8.43 14.49
N SER A 237 -3.51 7.75 13.96
CA SER A 237 -3.00 6.48 14.51
C SER A 237 -2.08 6.72 15.71
N GLY A 238 -1.75 7.97 16.02
CA GLY A 238 -0.80 8.34 17.08
C GLY A 238 0.65 8.00 16.72
N LEU A 239 0.98 8.06 15.44
CA LEU A 239 2.32 7.91 14.90
C LEU A 239 2.86 9.27 14.46
N GLN A 240 4.14 9.52 14.70
CA GLN A 240 4.84 10.73 14.25
C GLN A 240 5.39 10.52 12.83
N ILE A 241 5.22 11.52 11.96
CA ILE A 241 5.78 11.49 10.62
C ILE A 241 7.27 11.85 10.70
N VAL A 242 8.12 10.96 10.21
CA VAL A 242 9.57 11.16 10.08
C VAL A 242 9.93 11.68 8.69
N ARG A 243 9.31 11.08 7.69
CA ARG A 243 9.53 11.42 6.28
C ARG A 243 8.28 11.20 5.47
N SER A 244 7.94 12.15 4.59
CA SER A 244 6.96 11.98 3.52
C SER A 244 7.54 12.51 2.21
N GLN A 245 7.29 11.82 1.11
CA GLN A 245 7.72 12.20 -0.24
C GLN A 245 6.98 11.41 -1.29
N THR A 246 7.00 11.89 -2.53
CA THR A 246 6.58 11.06 -3.66
C THR A 246 7.78 10.61 -4.48
N ARG A 247 7.72 9.40 -5.05
CA ARG A 247 8.76 8.84 -5.91
C ARG A 247 8.18 8.16 -7.13
N GLN A 248 8.96 8.13 -8.20
CA GLN A 248 8.66 7.29 -9.35
C GLN A 248 9.20 5.88 -9.14
N PRO A 249 8.56 4.86 -9.75
CA PRO A 249 9.12 3.53 -9.78
C PRO A 249 10.53 3.52 -10.38
N ALA A 250 11.42 2.67 -9.86
CA ALA A 250 12.83 2.58 -10.27
C ALA A 250 13.03 2.37 -11.78
N TRP A 251 12.10 1.67 -12.43
CA TRP A 251 12.16 1.43 -13.88
C TRP A 251 11.78 2.64 -14.76
N ARG A 252 11.27 3.72 -14.15
CA ARG A 252 10.88 4.96 -14.85
C ARG A 252 11.88 6.10 -14.66
N ALA A 253 13.11 5.83 -14.22
CA ALA A 253 14.10 6.88 -13.95
C ALA A 253 14.43 7.73 -15.19
N SER A 254 14.01 9.00 -15.22
CA SER A 254 14.33 10.00 -16.22
C SER A 254 14.52 11.39 -15.58
N ARG A 255 15.09 12.35 -16.34
CA ARG A 255 15.29 13.74 -15.84
C ARG A 255 13.98 14.40 -15.38
N TRP A 256 12.85 14.08 -16.01
CA TRP A 256 11.52 14.57 -15.64
C TRP A 256 11.01 14.02 -14.31
N HIS A 257 11.46 12.85 -13.90
CA HIS A 257 11.00 12.23 -12.65
C HIS A 257 11.44 13.04 -11.43
N ARG A 258 12.66 13.57 -11.41
CA ARG A 258 13.13 14.45 -10.33
C ARG A 258 12.26 15.71 -10.18
N PHE A 259 11.73 16.24 -11.29
CA PHE A 259 10.77 17.34 -11.25
C PHE A 259 9.46 16.89 -10.61
N LEU A 260 8.90 15.76 -11.01
CA LEU A 260 7.66 15.23 -10.44
C LEU A 260 7.79 14.94 -8.93
N GLU A 261 8.93 14.37 -8.51
CA GLU A 261 9.22 14.10 -7.10
C GLU A 261 9.34 15.39 -6.29
N ARG A 262 9.98 16.42 -6.83
CA ARG A 262 10.15 17.73 -6.17
C ARG A 262 8.82 18.43 -5.88
N TYR A 263 7.79 18.18 -6.68
CA TYR A 263 6.46 18.82 -6.55
C TYR A 263 5.38 17.86 -6.07
N ASP A 264 5.74 16.71 -5.51
CA ASP A 264 4.83 15.65 -5.04
C ASP A 264 3.84 15.14 -6.10
N LEU A 265 4.26 15.17 -7.36
CA LEU A 265 3.49 14.73 -8.52
C LEU A 265 3.89 13.33 -9.01
N ALA A 266 4.82 12.65 -8.32
CA ALA A 266 5.26 11.33 -8.69
C ALA A 266 4.21 10.25 -8.37
N THR A 267 4.39 9.06 -8.96
CA THR A 267 3.37 8.01 -9.02
C THR A 267 3.05 7.38 -7.66
N TRP A 268 4.02 7.32 -6.73
CA TRP A 268 3.85 6.68 -5.43
C TRP A 268 4.12 7.62 -4.28
N CYS A 269 3.33 7.51 -3.22
CA CYS A 269 3.59 8.10 -1.91
C CYS A 269 4.48 7.16 -1.11
N TRP A 270 5.54 7.69 -0.50
CA TRP A 270 6.46 7.02 0.39
C TRP A 270 6.48 7.76 1.72
N ILE A 271 6.12 7.09 2.81
CA ILE A 271 6.05 7.71 4.11
C ILE A 271 6.67 6.82 5.19
N VAL A 272 7.37 7.42 6.12
CA VAL A 272 7.91 6.79 7.33
C VAL A 272 7.27 7.42 8.53
N TYR A 273 6.63 6.60 9.33
CA TYR A 273 6.10 6.96 10.63
C TYR A 273 7.00 6.39 11.74
N ARG A 274 6.96 7.02 12.90
CA ARG A 274 7.65 6.57 14.11
C ARG A 274 6.67 6.47 15.27
N LYS A 275 6.79 5.40 16.05
CA LYS A 275 6.16 5.30 17.35
C LYS A 275 6.91 6.19 18.32
N VAL A 276 6.21 7.17 18.86
CA VAL A 276 6.70 7.98 19.98
C VAL A 276 6.04 7.52 21.26
N THR A 277 6.78 7.63 22.34
CA THR A 277 6.37 7.26 23.71
C THR A 277 5.12 8.02 24.13
#